data_060a985050ca2018882a2c13802fd6fb
#
_entry.id   060a985050ca2018882a2c13802fd6fb
#
_cell.length_a   1.000
_cell.length_b   1.000
_cell.length_c   1.000
_cell.angle_alpha   90.00
_cell.angle_beta   90.00
_cell.angle_gamma   90.00
#
_symmetry.space_group_name_H-M   'P 1'
#
loop_
_entity.id
_entity.type
_entity.pdbx_description
1 polymer ?
#
loop_
_entity_poly.entity_id
_entity_poly.type
_entity_poly.pdbx_seq_one_letter_code
_entity_poly.pdbx_strand_id
1 'polypeptide(L)'
;MRSVVDTATGEIMDADFILHEDGVIVIDDEAAPATTERWLADSYMQVQRTRIAMENRLRSFAQGSDPGTTLQQTTTVAVLADLEHAEKMLSKLMNLAFKSHATYPWLSQVKGVSGVLAVQLLGLLDVEKAPCISSFWKFCGLAVTEGERDRL
;
A
#
# COMPACT_ATOMS: atom_id res chain seq x y z
N MET A 1 9.96 -15.88 -16.48
CA MET A 1 11.30 -15.75 -15.90
C MET A 1 11.08 -15.19 -14.50
N ARG A 2 11.42 -15.89 -13.44
CA ARG A 2 11.16 -15.45 -12.05
C ARG A 2 12.39 -14.73 -11.54
N SER A 3 12.24 -13.50 -11.09
CA SER A 3 13.33 -12.72 -10.51
C SER A 3 13.18 -12.68 -8.98
N VAL A 4 14.25 -12.88 -8.27
CA VAL A 4 14.31 -12.80 -6.80
C VAL A 4 15.18 -11.61 -6.43
N VAL A 5 14.69 -10.78 -5.52
CA VAL A 5 15.48 -9.65 -4.98
C VAL A 5 16.07 -10.08 -3.64
N ASP A 6 17.39 -10.09 -3.55
CA ASP A 6 18.08 -10.24 -2.26
C ASP A 6 17.83 -8.97 -1.42
N THR A 7 17.20 -9.15 -0.26
CA THR A 7 16.87 -8.05 0.65
C THR A 7 18.09 -7.45 1.34
N ALA A 8 19.22 -8.14 1.37
CA ALA A 8 20.47 -7.67 1.98
C ALA A 8 21.31 -6.84 1.00
N THR A 9 21.35 -7.21 -0.26
CA THR A 9 22.20 -6.57 -1.29
C THR A 9 21.40 -5.73 -2.29
N GLY A 10 20.09 -5.98 -2.42
CA GLY A 10 19.22 -5.33 -3.42
C GLY A 10 19.46 -5.82 -4.86
N GLU A 11 20.23 -6.88 -5.04
CA GLU A 11 20.49 -7.47 -6.36
C GLU A 11 19.33 -8.36 -6.81
N ILE A 12 19.00 -8.29 -8.11
CA ILE A 12 17.99 -9.13 -8.74
C ILE A 12 18.68 -10.39 -9.23
N MET A 13 18.28 -11.55 -8.71
CA MET A 13 18.78 -12.84 -9.13
C MET A 13 17.73 -13.62 -9.93
N ASP A 14 18.16 -14.34 -10.97
CA ASP A 14 17.30 -15.29 -11.68
C ASP A 14 17.01 -16.48 -10.75
N ALA A 15 15.75 -16.69 -10.40
CA ALA A 15 15.39 -17.69 -9.41
C ALA A 15 14.64 -18.87 -10.00
N ASP A 16 15.27 -20.04 -9.85
CA ASP A 16 14.59 -21.33 -9.88
C ASP A 16 14.19 -21.83 -8.46
N PHE A 17 14.31 -21.01 -7.42
CA PHE A 17 14.12 -21.43 -6.03
C PHE A 17 13.19 -20.57 -5.23
N ILE A 18 12.21 -21.22 -4.61
CA ILE A 18 11.41 -20.69 -3.50
C ILE A 18 12.16 -21.06 -2.21
N LEU A 19 12.74 -20.08 -1.52
CA LEU A 19 13.29 -20.26 -0.18
C LEU A 19 12.41 -19.54 0.83
N HIS A 20 11.77 -20.32 1.70
CA HIS A 20 10.79 -19.84 2.68
C HIS A 20 11.37 -19.31 3.99
N GLU A 21 12.68 -19.43 4.26
CA GLU A 21 13.23 -19.21 5.60
C GLU A 21 14.10 -17.95 5.76
N ASP A 22 14.51 -17.26 4.68
CA ASP A 22 15.52 -16.19 4.77
C ASP A 22 15.07 -14.80 4.24
N GLY A 23 13.77 -14.51 4.26
CA GLY A 23 13.29 -13.16 3.93
C GLY A 23 13.38 -12.75 2.46
N VAL A 24 13.49 -13.69 1.55
CA VAL A 24 13.56 -13.46 0.10
C VAL A 24 12.13 -13.21 -0.43
N ILE A 25 11.91 -12.07 -1.08
CA ILE A 25 10.66 -11.75 -1.77
C ILE A 25 10.78 -12.20 -3.22
N VAL A 26 10.00 -13.20 -3.61
CA VAL A 26 9.87 -13.61 -5.00
C VAL A 26 8.85 -12.71 -5.68
N ILE A 27 9.27 -11.96 -6.69
CA ILE A 27 8.36 -11.18 -7.53
C ILE A 27 8.06 -12.03 -8.77
N ASP A 28 6.81 -12.46 -8.92
CA ASP A 28 6.35 -13.19 -10.10
C ASP A 28 6.03 -12.19 -11.21
N ASP A 29 6.91 -12.08 -12.21
CA ASP A 29 6.73 -11.18 -13.35
C ASP A 29 5.56 -11.58 -14.26
N GLU A 30 5.01 -12.80 -14.11
CA GLU A 30 3.84 -13.26 -14.87
C GLU A 30 2.50 -12.90 -14.19
N ALA A 31 2.53 -12.42 -12.94
CA ALA A 31 1.33 -11.90 -12.31
C ALA A 31 0.91 -10.62 -13.06
N ALA A 32 -0.35 -10.57 -13.50
CA ALA A 32 -0.88 -9.39 -14.19
C ALA A 32 -0.56 -8.11 -13.39
N PRO A 33 -0.02 -7.05 -14.01
CA PRO A 33 0.43 -5.84 -13.31
C PRO A 33 -0.64 -5.24 -12.38
N ALA A 34 -1.92 -5.39 -12.72
CA ALA A 34 -3.05 -4.96 -11.88
C ALA A 34 -3.14 -5.70 -10.54
N THR A 35 -2.61 -6.93 -10.43
CA THR A 35 -2.59 -7.68 -9.16
C THR A 35 -1.48 -7.23 -8.23
N THR A 36 -0.35 -6.79 -8.78
CA THR A 36 0.79 -6.29 -7.98
C THR A 36 0.48 -4.94 -7.34
N GLU A 37 -0.04 -3.97 -8.10
CA GLU A 37 -0.44 -2.66 -7.58
C GLU A 37 -1.55 -2.80 -6.55
N ARG A 38 -2.52 -3.67 -6.79
CA ARG A 38 -3.59 -3.95 -5.84
C ARG A 38 -3.07 -4.52 -4.55
N TRP A 39 -2.19 -5.51 -4.62
CA TRP A 39 -1.59 -6.12 -3.46
C TRP A 39 -0.76 -5.12 -2.65
N LEU A 40 0.06 -4.29 -3.32
CA LEU A 40 0.86 -3.24 -2.67
C LEU A 40 -0.04 -2.21 -1.99
N ALA A 41 -1.09 -1.76 -2.66
CA ALA A 41 -2.04 -0.79 -2.13
C ALA A 41 -2.75 -1.33 -0.88
N ASP A 42 -3.26 -2.56 -0.93
CA ASP A 42 -3.96 -3.20 0.19
C ASP A 42 -3.01 -3.43 1.38
N SER A 43 -1.79 -3.91 1.13
CA SER A 43 -0.77 -4.13 2.16
C SER A 43 -0.38 -2.81 2.85
N TYR A 44 -0.12 -1.76 2.06
CA TYR A 44 0.19 -0.43 2.60
C TYR A 44 -0.94 0.11 3.48
N MET A 45 -2.19 0.03 3.01
CA MET A 45 -3.35 0.51 3.77
C MET A 45 -3.55 -0.25 5.08
N GLN A 46 -3.31 -1.56 5.09
CA GLN A 46 -3.41 -2.37 6.32
C GLN A 46 -2.35 -1.96 7.34
N VAL A 47 -1.08 -1.86 6.94
CA VAL A 47 0.02 -1.41 7.80
C VAL A 47 -0.26 -0.02 8.34
N GLN A 48 -0.66 0.92 7.49
CA GLN A 48 -0.98 2.29 7.87
C GLN A 48 -2.13 2.36 8.89
N ARG A 49 -3.21 1.61 8.68
CA ARG A 49 -4.35 1.54 9.63
C ARG A 49 -3.90 1.02 10.98
N THR A 50 -3.08 -0.03 11.00
CA THR A 50 -2.56 -0.61 12.25
C THR A 50 -1.64 0.36 12.95
N ARG A 51 -0.75 1.05 12.24
CA ARG A 51 0.13 2.09 12.79
C ARG A 51 -0.67 3.22 13.44
N ILE A 52 -1.68 3.75 12.73
CA ILE A 52 -2.55 4.81 13.28
C ILE A 52 -3.28 4.33 14.55
N ALA A 53 -3.75 3.07 14.56
CA ALA A 53 -4.39 2.51 15.75
C ALA A 53 -3.43 2.44 16.95
N MET A 54 -2.16 2.05 16.73
CA MET A 54 -1.13 2.03 17.77
C MET A 54 -0.75 3.43 18.26
N GLU A 55 -0.63 4.41 17.36
CA GLU A 55 -0.44 5.82 17.74
C GLU A 55 -1.57 6.36 18.62
N ASN A 56 -2.82 6.06 18.25
CA ASN A 56 -3.98 6.47 19.02
C ASN A 56 -3.98 5.82 20.41
N ARG A 57 -3.56 4.56 20.51
CA ARG A 57 -3.39 3.87 21.80
C ARG A 57 -2.33 4.53 22.67
N LEU A 58 -1.16 4.85 22.12
CA LEU A 58 -0.11 5.59 22.84
C LEU A 58 -0.59 6.96 23.31
N ARG A 59 -1.35 7.65 22.47
CA ARG A 59 -1.94 8.94 22.82
C ARG A 59 -2.95 8.79 23.98
N SER A 60 -3.77 7.74 23.98
CA SER A 60 -4.68 7.41 25.07
C SER A 60 -3.94 7.14 26.39
N PHE A 61 -2.82 6.40 26.36
CA PHE A 61 -1.98 6.19 27.52
C PHE A 61 -1.42 7.51 28.07
N ALA A 62 -0.92 8.39 27.20
CA ALA A 62 -0.39 9.69 27.58
C ALA A 62 -1.43 10.64 28.18
N GLN A 63 -2.69 10.55 27.72
CA GLN A 63 -3.80 11.36 28.21
C GLN A 63 -4.44 10.83 29.50
N GLY A 64 -4.00 9.65 29.97
CA GLY A 64 -4.53 9.03 31.19
C GLY A 64 -5.96 8.48 31.05
N SER A 65 -6.54 8.47 29.85
CA SER A 65 -7.87 7.90 29.60
C SER A 65 -7.87 6.37 29.70
N ASP A 66 -6.74 5.75 29.41
CA ASP A 66 -6.46 4.32 29.60
C ASP A 66 -4.96 4.19 29.91
N PRO A 67 -4.56 4.21 31.20
CA PRO A 67 -3.15 4.29 31.55
C PRO A 67 -2.34 3.07 31.10
N GLY A 68 -2.99 1.93 30.90
CA GLY A 68 -2.31 0.68 30.54
C GLY A 68 -1.22 0.26 31.52
N THR A 69 -0.68 -0.92 31.33
CA THR A 69 0.50 -1.37 32.09
C THR A 69 1.79 -0.91 31.41
N THR A 70 2.89 -0.84 32.16
CA THR A 70 4.22 -0.52 31.59
C THR A 70 4.59 -1.46 30.43
N LEU A 71 4.25 -2.75 30.54
CA LEU A 71 4.47 -3.72 29.47
C LEU A 71 3.67 -3.38 28.22
N GLN A 72 2.39 -3.02 28.37
CA GLN A 72 1.55 -2.62 27.23
C GLN A 72 2.10 -1.37 26.53
N GLN A 73 2.52 -0.36 27.29
CA GLN A 73 3.13 0.85 26.74
C GLN A 73 4.42 0.53 25.98
N THR A 74 5.35 -0.20 26.58
CA THR A 74 6.64 -0.57 25.97
C THR A 74 6.44 -1.40 24.71
N THR A 75 5.55 -2.41 24.76
CA THR A 75 5.24 -3.24 23.60
C THR A 75 4.61 -2.42 22.47
N THR A 76 3.69 -1.49 22.80
CA THR A 76 3.06 -0.63 21.78
C THR A 76 4.08 0.26 21.10
N VAL A 77 5.06 0.81 21.83
CA VAL A 77 6.15 1.60 21.24
C VAL A 77 7.01 0.76 20.29
N ALA A 78 7.40 -0.45 20.70
CA ALA A 78 8.20 -1.35 19.86
C ALA A 78 7.46 -1.73 18.56
N VAL A 79 6.20 -2.16 18.68
CA VAL A 79 5.37 -2.51 17.52
C VAL A 79 5.15 -1.30 16.59
N LEU A 80 5.00 -0.10 17.16
CA LEU A 80 4.86 1.11 16.36
C LEU A 80 6.10 1.38 15.50
N ALA A 81 7.30 1.21 16.06
CA ALA A 81 8.55 1.38 15.32
C ALA A 81 8.66 0.40 14.14
N ASP A 82 8.28 -0.86 14.35
CA ASP A 82 8.27 -1.88 13.29
C ASP A 82 7.26 -1.56 12.19
N LEU A 83 6.06 -1.10 12.57
CA LEU A 83 5.03 -0.68 11.60
C LEU A 83 5.46 0.54 10.79
N GLU A 84 6.12 1.52 11.39
CA GLU A 84 6.69 2.67 10.68
C GLU A 84 7.76 2.24 9.68
N HIS A 85 8.60 1.27 10.06
CA HIS A 85 9.60 0.70 9.15
C HIS A 85 8.93 -0.01 7.97
N ALA A 86 7.96 -0.87 8.23
CA ALA A 86 7.19 -1.58 7.21
C ALA A 86 6.47 -0.61 6.25
N GLU A 87 5.84 0.44 6.77
CA GLU A 87 5.18 1.47 5.94
C GLU A 87 6.17 2.18 5.02
N LYS A 88 7.37 2.52 5.51
CA LYS A 88 8.43 3.12 4.70
C LYS A 88 8.92 2.18 3.61
N MET A 89 9.07 0.89 3.91
CA MET A 89 9.47 -0.12 2.92
C MET A 89 8.41 -0.27 1.83
N LEU A 90 7.13 -0.42 2.19
CA LEU A 90 6.03 -0.51 1.24
C LEU A 90 5.94 0.76 0.37
N SER A 91 6.10 1.94 0.96
CA SER A 91 6.14 3.21 0.21
C SER A 91 7.27 3.24 -0.83
N LYS A 92 8.45 2.70 -0.52
CA LYS A 92 9.55 2.57 -1.49
C LYS A 92 9.18 1.63 -2.63
N LEU A 93 8.62 0.44 -2.32
CA LEU A 93 8.19 -0.53 -3.32
C LEU A 93 7.09 0.04 -4.22
N MET A 94 6.11 0.75 -3.66
CA MET A 94 5.07 1.44 -4.44
C MET A 94 5.67 2.49 -5.38
N ASN A 95 6.65 3.26 -4.94
CA ASN A 95 7.32 4.23 -5.81
C ASN A 95 8.11 3.55 -6.94
N LEU A 96 8.71 2.39 -6.70
CA LEU A 96 9.38 1.60 -7.75
C LEU A 96 8.37 1.05 -8.75
N ALA A 97 7.31 0.40 -8.27
CA ALA A 97 6.22 -0.11 -9.11
C ALA A 97 5.61 1.00 -9.97
N PHE A 98 5.38 2.18 -9.40
CA PHE A 98 4.86 3.33 -10.16
C PHE A 98 5.81 3.78 -11.26
N LYS A 99 7.12 3.84 -11.01
CA LYS A 99 8.11 4.25 -12.02
C LYS A 99 8.17 3.32 -13.22
N SER A 100 7.91 2.03 -13.03
CA SER A 100 7.87 1.05 -14.11
C SER A 100 6.53 0.97 -14.83
N HIS A 101 5.47 1.58 -14.29
CA HIS A 101 4.13 1.52 -14.86
C HIS A 101 3.98 2.41 -16.11
N ALA A 102 3.22 1.94 -17.10
CA ALA A 102 3.02 2.65 -18.38
C ALA A 102 2.39 4.04 -18.23
N THR A 103 1.63 4.29 -17.16
CA THR A 103 1.02 5.60 -16.88
C THR A 103 1.96 6.60 -16.22
N TYR A 104 3.17 6.17 -15.83
CA TYR A 104 4.12 7.02 -15.11
C TYR A 104 4.41 8.36 -15.80
N PRO A 105 4.66 8.42 -17.14
CA PRO A 105 5.01 9.67 -17.80
C PRO A 105 3.91 10.74 -17.70
N TRP A 106 2.65 10.31 -17.65
CA TRP A 106 1.51 11.22 -17.52
C TRP A 106 1.18 11.52 -16.05
N LEU A 107 1.02 10.49 -15.24
CA LEU A 107 0.55 10.62 -13.85
C LEU A 107 1.56 11.34 -12.95
N SER A 108 2.87 11.22 -13.24
CA SER A 108 3.94 11.93 -12.51
C SER A 108 3.92 13.45 -12.73
N GLN A 109 3.26 13.94 -13.78
CA GLN A 109 3.10 15.38 -14.03
C GLN A 109 1.90 15.99 -13.30
N VAL A 110 1.02 15.15 -12.75
CA VAL A 110 -0.16 15.62 -12.02
C VAL A 110 0.26 16.09 -10.65
N LYS A 111 0.13 17.40 -10.40
CA LYS A 111 0.50 18.02 -9.13
C LYS A 111 -0.28 17.41 -7.96
N GLY A 112 0.43 16.94 -6.95
CA GLY A 112 -0.16 16.33 -5.75
C GLY A 112 -0.27 14.80 -5.81
N VAL A 113 -0.04 14.17 -6.96
CA VAL A 113 -0.01 12.72 -7.06
C VAL A 113 1.39 12.21 -6.72
N SER A 114 1.54 11.60 -5.53
CA SER A 114 2.75 10.88 -5.14
C SER A 114 2.73 9.46 -5.69
N GLY A 115 3.89 8.77 -5.68
CA GLY A 115 3.96 7.37 -6.10
C GLY A 115 3.05 6.45 -5.26
N VAL A 116 2.90 6.70 -3.97
CA VAL A 116 1.99 5.94 -3.10
C VAL A 116 0.55 6.13 -3.54
N LEU A 117 0.11 7.38 -3.75
CA LEU A 117 -1.25 7.68 -4.20
C LEU A 117 -1.51 7.13 -5.60
N ALA A 118 -0.52 7.21 -6.50
CA ALA A 118 -0.64 6.67 -7.85
C ALA A 118 -0.88 5.16 -7.82
N VAL A 119 -0.10 4.40 -7.05
CA VAL A 119 -0.25 2.94 -6.95
C VAL A 119 -1.58 2.57 -6.28
N GLN A 120 -2.02 3.33 -5.27
CA GLN A 120 -3.36 3.14 -4.68
C GLN A 120 -4.46 3.33 -5.72
N LEU A 121 -4.40 4.38 -6.53
CA LEU A 121 -5.36 4.61 -7.60
C LEU A 121 -5.33 3.48 -8.64
N LEU A 122 -4.16 3.09 -9.11
CA LEU A 122 -3.98 2.03 -10.10
C LEU A 122 -4.45 0.66 -9.58
N GLY A 123 -4.20 0.38 -8.30
CA GLY A 123 -4.62 -0.87 -7.67
C GLY A 123 -6.12 -0.94 -7.36
N LEU A 124 -6.76 0.19 -7.07
CA LEU A 124 -8.18 0.24 -6.70
C LEU A 124 -9.10 0.42 -7.93
N LEU A 125 -8.61 1.11 -8.96
CA LEU A 125 -9.38 1.39 -10.17
C LEU A 125 -9.07 0.34 -11.24
N ASP A 126 -9.97 -0.61 -11.39
CA ASP A 126 -9.89 -1.64 -12.41
C ASP A 126 -10.51 -1.12 -13.72
N VAL A 127 -9.63 -0.75 -14.66
CA VAL A 127 -10.04 -0.17 -15.95
C VAL A 127 -10.83 -1.19 -16.80
N GLU A 128 -10.53 -2.47 -16.67
CA GLU A 128 -11.22 -3.52 -17.45
C GLU A 128 -12.66 -3.71 -16.97
N LYS A 129 -12.95 -3.45 -15.69
CA LYS A 129 -14.30 -3.50 -15.14
C LYS A 129 -15.13 -2.24 -15.37
N ALA A 130 -14.50 -1.18 -15.88
CA ALA A 130 -15.14 0.11 -16.11
C ALA A 130 -15.27 0.41 -17.61
N PRO A 131 -16.37 0.01 -18.27
CA PRO A 131 -16.54 0.18 -19.72
C PRO A 131 -16.64 1.65 -20.15
N CYS A 132 -16.84 2.58 -19.21
CA CYS A 132 -16.91 4.02 -19.48
C CYS A 132 -16.52 4.85 -18.26
N ILE A 133 -16.19 6.11 -18.48
CA ILE A 133 -15.77 7.07 -17.43
C ILE A 133 -16.83 7.22 -16.33
N SER A 134 -18.12 7.19 -16.68
CA SER A 134 -19.20 7.29 -15.71
C SER A 134 -19.24 6.13 -14.71
N SER A 135 -18.73 4.95 -15.09
CA SER A 135 -18.54 3.82 -14.18
C SER A 135 -17.54 4.13 -13.07
N PHE A 136 -16.44 4.83 -13.38
CA PHE A 136 -15.48 5.29 -12.38
C PHE A 136 -16.09 6.35 -11.45
N TRP A 137 -16.83 7.28 -12.00
CA TRP A 137 -17.51 8.31 -11.18
C TRP A 137 -18.50 7.69 -10.20
N LYS A 138 -19.25 6.68 -10.66
CA LYS A 138 -20.16 5.92 -9.79
C LYS A 138 -19.39 5.17 -8.70
N PHE A 139 -18.31 4.49 -9.06
CA PHE A 139 -17.46 3.79 -8.09
C PHE A 139 -16.84 4.74 -7.06
N CYS A 140 -16.43 5.93 -7.47
CA CYS A 140 -15.86 6.96 -6.58
C CYS A 140 -16.93 7.73 -5.78
N GLY A 141 -18.22 7.38 -5.89
CA GLY A 141 -19.30 8.11 -5.21
C GLY A 141 -19.53 9.53 -5.76
N LEU A 142 -19.05 9.81 -6.98
CA LEU A 142 -19.18 11.11 -7.64
C LEU A 142 -20.37 11.18 -8.62
N ALA A 143 -21.08 10.06 -8.80
CA ALA A 143 -22.26 10.03 -9.63
C ALA A 143 -23.39 10.82 -8.97
N VAL A 144 -24.05 11.66 -9.78
CA VAL A 144 -25.25 12.39 -9.34
C VAL A 144 -26.45 11.69 -9.96
N THR A 145 -27.28 11.09 -9.14
CA THR A 145 -28.57 10.52 -9.54
C THR A 145 -29.65 11.44 -9.02
N GLU A 146 -30.47 12.00 -9.92
CA GLU A 146 -31.65 12.86 -9.60
C GLU A 146 -31.37 13.98 -8.58
N GLY A 147 -30.17 14.56 -8.57
CA GLY A 147 -29.77 15.65 -7.68
C GLY A 147 -29.27 15.23 -6.29
N GLU A 148 -29.29 13.97 -5.96
CA GLU A 148 -28.67 13.44 -4.73
C GLU A 148 -27.34 12.75 -5.03
N ARG A 149 -26.34 12.95 -4.15
CA ARG A 149 -25.09 12.18 -4.20
C ARG A 149 -25.35 10.79 -3.64
N ASP A 150 -25.10 9.75 -4.43
CA ASP A 150 -25.02 8.39 -3.90
C ASP A 150 -23.96 8.35 -2.79
N ARG A 151 -24.39 8.20 -1.55
CA ARG A 151 -23.50 7.91 -0.43
C ARG A 151 -23.30 6.39 -0.41
N LEU A 152 -22.12 5.96 -0.78
CA LEU A 152 -21.65 4.60 -0.54
C LEU A 152 -21.33 4.39 0.94
#